data_f5dace2c93c11e0c05a89eea2f428fc1
#
_entry.id   f5dace2c93c11e0c05a89eea2f428fc1
#
_cell.length_a   1.000
_cell.length_b   1.000
_cell.length_c   1.000
_cell.angle_alpha   90.00
_cell.angle_beta   90.00
_cell.angle_gamma   90.00
#
_symmetry.space_group_name_H-M   'P 1'
#
loop_
_entity.id
_entity.type
_entity.pdbx_description
1 polymer ?
#
loop_
_entity_poly.entity_id
_entity_poly.type
_entity_poly.pdbx_seq_one_letter_code
_entity_poly.pdbx_strand_id
1 'polypeptide(L)'
;MSKIYDDPDYWFAGTPKKTKKSASSGGVVSFNSVRPNYNAKKTALNTVKGVNKKLPQVVVKISGSSKGVNKAQSHADYIGRNGKVEIEDQDGNIYAGKNEQKDLLGAWGAMGMHDKHETGTRKEAFHFVFSMPKGTNPDAMKTAVRNLVKKEFDGHKFFMAQHLDTDSPHCHILLNATNDKGERLNPRKQDLHNYRLAFVAKLKEQGIEATATRRIHQFKYQDNKKQGMLHKSERTGAEQGDKKPTASQLKKIQATHSEVAKQYQAYADSLPSDQTELKAEIKKLVESRAVKDKGRGS
;
A
#
# COMPACT_ATOMS: atom_id res chain seq x y z
N MET A 1 -16.83 11.90 13.22
CA MET A 1 -15.95 10.85 12.67
C MET A 1 -16.54 10.31 11.38
N SER A 2 -15.75 10.09 10.38
CA SER A 2 -16.21 9.83 9.01
C SER A 2 -16.91 8.49 8.90
N LYS A 3 -18.15 8.46 8.39
CA LYS A 3 -18.97 7.28 8.02
C LYS A 3 -18.31 6.26 7.06
N ILE A 4 -17.04 6.48 6.72
CA ILE A 4 -16.24 5.61 5.84
C ILE A 4 -15.92 4.26 6.51
N TYR A 5 -16.03 4.17 7.84
CA TYR A 5 -15.73 2.95 8.59
C TYR A 5 -16.95 2.05 8.81
N ASP A 6 -18.15 2.51 8.43
CA ASP A 6 -19.40 1.82 8.71
C ASP A 6 -19.86 0.92 7.54
N ASP A 7 -19.12 0.89 6.41
CA ASP A 7 -19.45 0.09 5.25
C ASP A 7 -18.49 -1.11 5.14
N PRO A 8 -18.98 -2.34 5.42
CA PRO A 8 -18.18 -3.56 5.33
C PRO A 8 -17.58 -3.82 3.95
N ASP A 9 -18.28 -3.47 2.87
CA ASP A 9 -17.76 -3.60 1.52
C ASP A 9 -16.52 -2.71 1.30
N TYR A 10 -16.50 -1.56 1.96
CA TYR A 10 -15.31 -0.70 1.97
C TYR A 10 -14.14 -1.30 2.76
N TRP A 11 -14.41 -2.10 3.78
CA TRP A 11 -13.35 -2.75 4.57
C TRP A 11 -12.60 -3.80 3.77
N PHE A 12 -13.32 -4.56 2.96
CA PHE A 12 -12.81 -5.73 2.29
C PHE A 12 -12.52 -5.50 0.81
N ALA A 13 -13.44 -4.88 0.09
CA ALA A 13 -13.33 -4.74 -1.36
C ALA A 13 -12.78 -3.40 -1.83
N GLY A 14 -12.71 -2.41 -0.93
CA GLY A 14 -12.18 -1.11 -1.29
C GLY A 14 -13.01 -0.37 -2.34
N THR A 15 -14.34 -0.52 -2.36
CA THR A 15 -15.22 0.18 -3.30
C THR A 15 -15.16 1.70 -3.09
N PRO A 16 -14.87 2.49 -4.13
CA PRO A 16 -14.91 3.94 -4.01
C PRO A 16 -16.35 4.41 -3.91
N LYS A 17 -16.65 5.33 -2.97
CA LYS A 17 -17.90 6.09 -3.01
C LYS A 17 -18.04 6.80 -4.36
N LYS A 18 -19.23 6.72 -4.98
CA LYS A 18 -19.59 7.57 -6.13
C LYS A 18 -19.37 9.03 -5.71
N THR A 19 -18.34 9.67 -6.23
CA THR A 19 -18.19 11.12 -6.10
C THR A 19 -19.28 11.77 -6.94
N LYS A 20 -20.08 12.65 -6.33
CA LYS A 20 -20.98 13.54 -7.07
C LYS A 20 -20.12 14.28 -8.10
N LYS A 21 -20.50 14.21 -9.38
CA LYS A 21 -19.90 15.04 -10.43
C LYS A 21 -20.17 16.50 -10.06
N SER A 22 -19.12 17.22 -9.63
CA SER A 22 -19.17 18.65 -9.69
C SER A 22 -18.90 19.05 -11.14
N ALA A 23 -19.90 19.61 -11.77
CA ALA A 23 -19.73 20.28 -13.05
C ALA A 23 -18.89 21.52 -12.82
N SER A 24 -17.59 21.45 -13.14
CA SER A 24 -16.76 22.63 -13.39
C SER A 24 -15.93 22.38 -14.63
N SER A 25 -16.09 23.28 -15.56
CA SER A 25 -15.40 23.41 -16.83
C SER A 25 -13.88 23.39 -16.66
N GLY A 26 -13.24 22.43 -17.28
CA GLY A 26 -11.79 22.32 -17.33
C GLY A 26 -11.38 20.87 -17.22
N GLY A 27 -11.09 20.23 -18.36
CA GLY A 27 -10.93 18.79 -18.54
C GLY A 27 -9.84 18.11 -17.70
N VAL A 28 -10.06 17.97 -16.42
CA VAL A 28 -9.38 17.00 -15.58
C VAL A 28 -10.27 15.77 -15.52
N VAL A 29 -10.04 14.82 -16.42
CA VAL A 29 -10.60 13.50 -16.28
C VAL A 29 -9.96 12.90 -15.02
N SER A 30 -10.71 12.91 -13.92
CA SER A 30 -10.33 12.15 -12.72
C SER A 30 -10.36 10.68 -13.11
N PHE A 31 -9.17 10.07 -13.27
CA PHE A 31 -9.06 8.66 -13.49
C PHE A 31 -9.72 7.92 -12.33
N ASN A 32 -10.86 7.33 -12.63
CA ASN A 32 -11.27 6.15 -11.89
C ASN A 32 -10.21 5.10 -12.24
N SER A 33 -9.27 4.86 -11.32
CA SER A 33 -8.43 3.68 -11.38
C SER A 33 -9.34 2.53 -11.82
N VAL A 34 -8.95 1.83 -12.88
CA VAL A 34 -9.68 0.65 -13.37
C VAL A 34 -9.96 -0.20 -12.14
N ARG A 35 -11.22 -0.25 -11.74
CA ARG A 35 -11.61 -0.96 -10.52
C ARG A 35 -11.29 -2.42 -10.77
N PRO A 36 -10.37 -3.03 -10.04
CA PRO A 36 -10.27 -4.46 -10.10
C PRO A 36 -11.66 -4.99 -9.76
N ASN A 37 -12.23 -5.80 -10.62
CA ASN A 37 -13.52 -6.44 -10.38
C ASN A 37 -13.32 -7.52 -9.31
N TYR A 38 -12.98 -7.08 -8.09
CA TYR A 38 -12.87 -7.97 -6.96
C TYR A 38 -14.28 -8.37 -6.54
N ASN A 39 -14.56 -9.65 -6.59
CA ASN A 39 -15.72 -10.18 -5.89
C ASN A 39 -15.55 -9.84 -4.40
N ALA A 40 -16.32 -8.88 -3.90
CA ALA A 40 -16.20 -8.35 -2.55
C ALA A 40 -16.24 -9.47 -1.48
N LYS A 41 -17.15 -10.44 -1.66
CA LYS A 41 -17.28 -11.59 -0.75
C LYS A 41 -16.04 -12.48 -0.74
N LYS A 42 -15.47 -12.78 -1.92
CA LYS A 42 -14.24 -13.57 -2.05
C LYS A 42 -13.04 -12.83 -1.44
N THR A 43 -12.98 -11.53 -1.63
CA THR A 43 -11.91 -10.69 -1.04
C THR A 43 -12.05 -10.63 0.48
N ALA A 44 -13.28 -10.48 1.00
CA ALA A 44 -13.56 -10.53 2.43
C ALA A 44 -13.11 -11.85 3.05
N LEU A 45 -13.51 -12.97 2.47
CA LEU A 45 -13.14 -14.30 2.93
C LEU A 45 -11.61 -14.50 2.96
N ASN A 46 -10.92 -14.15 1.88
CA ASN A 46 -9.47 -14.26 1.80
C ASN A 46 -8.77 -13.37 2.84
N THR A 47 -9.28 -12.16 3.05
CA THR A 47 -8.73 -11.22 4.02
C THR A 47 -8.91 -11.73 5.46
N VAL A 48 -10.11 -12.20 5.82
CA VAL A 48 -10.40 -12.72 7.16
C VAL A 48 -9.60 -14.01 7.42
N LYS A 49 -9.55 -14.94 6.46
CA LYS A 49 -8.69 -16.14 6.55
C LYS A 49 -7.22 -15.77 6.72
N GLY A 50 -6.74 -14.76 5.99
CA GLY A 50 -5.36 -14.29 6.09
C GLY A 50 -5.03 -13.74 7.49
N VAL A 51 -5.97 -13.02 8.11
CA VAL A 51 -5.82 -12.55 9.50
C VAL A 51 -5.81 -13.71 10.49
N ASN A 52 -6.72 -14.68 10.33
CA ASN A 52 -6.79 -15.86 11.20
C ASN A 52 -5.55 -16.75 11.11
N LYS A 53 -5.01 -16.92 9.89
CA LYS A 53 -3.75 -17.64 9.64
C LYS A 53 -2.50 -16.83 9.99
N LYS A 54 -2.62 -15.56 10.40
CA LYS A 54 -1.51 -14.63 10.67
C LYS A 54 -0.57 -14.46 9.46
N LEU A 55 -1.12 -14.48 8.25
CA LEU A 55 -0.32 -14.29 7.04
C LEU A 55 0.43 -12.95 7.04
N PRO A 56 1.56 -12.87 6.31
CA PRO A 56 2.33 -11.65 6.15
C PRO A 56 1.48 -10.51 5.59
N GLN A 57 1.63 -9.31 6.14
CA GLN A 57 0.95 -8.12 5.65
C GLN A 57 1.77 -7.46 4.54
N VAL A 58 1.11 -7.18 3.42
CA VAL A 58 1.73 -6.37 2.37
C VAL A 58 1.81 -4.90 2.80
N VAL A 59 2.87 -4.24 2.38
CA VAL A 59 3.03 -2.79 2.56
C VAL A 59 3.05 -2.13 1.19
N VAL A 60 2.11 -1.22 0.95
CA VAL A 60 2.13 -0.30 -0.19
C VAL A 60 1.95 1.10 0.34
N LYS A 61 2.90 1.98 0.02
CA LYS A 61 2.87 3.39 0.43
C LYS A 61 3.37 4.30 -0.69
N ILE A 62 2.89 5.53 -0.70
CA ILE A 62 3.50 6.63 -1.44
C ILE A 62 4.46 7.31 -0.47
N SER A 63 5.76 7.20 -0.73
CA SER A 63 6.82 7.78 0.10
C SER A 63 7.08 9.24 -0.21
N GLY A 64 6.67 9.70 -1.40
CA GLY A 64 6.85 11.07 -1.83
C GLY A 64 6.31 11.34 -3.23
N SER A 65 6.64 12.50 -3.76
CA SER A 65 6.33 12.91 -5.13
C SER A 65 7.35 13.94 -5.63
N SER A 66 7.59 13.95 -6.93
CA SER A 66 8.41 14.93 -7.61
C SER A 66 7.56 15.94 -8.35
N LYS A 67 7.98 17.20 -8.38
CA LYS A 67 7.28 18.31 -9.05
C LYS A 67 7.90 18.69 -10.41
N GLY A 68 9.01 18.07 -10.78
CA GLY A 68 9.73 18.28 -12.03
C GLY A 68 10.81 17.22 -12.23
N VAL A 69 11.51 17.32 -13.37
CA VAL A 69 12.52 16.33 -13.79
C VAL A 69 13.68 16.26 -12.81
N ASN A 70 14.19 17.40 -12.32
CA ASN A 70 15.34 17.42 -11.41
C ASN A 70 15.07 16.67 -10.10
N LYS A 71 13.86 16.84 -9.53
CA LYS A 71 13.46 16.09 -8.33
C LYS A 71 13.19 14.62 -8.60
N ALA A 72 12.67 14.30 -9.79
CA ALA A 72 12.51 12.93 -10.23
C ALA A 72 13.88 12.26 -10.39
N GLN A 73 14.86 12.96 -11.01
CA GLN A 73 16.24 12.50 -11.14
C GLN A 73 16.89 12.22 -9.79
N SER A 74 16.81 13.17 -8.84
CA SER A 74 17.36 12.98 -7.49
C SER A 74 16.75 11.76 -6.80
N HIS A 75 15.47 11.47 -7.05
CA HIS A 75 14.84 10.27 -6.49
C HIS A 75 15.26 9.00 -7.23
N ALA A 76 15.43 9.04 -8.55
CA ALA A 76 15.95 7.92 -9.32
C ALA A 76 17.38 7.57 -8.91
N ASP A 77 18.25 8.57 -8.73
CA ASP A 77 19.61 8.38 -8.22
C ASP A 77 19.59 7.71 -6.84
N TYR A 78 18.65 8.11 -5.98
CA TYR A 78 18.47 7.49 -4.66
C TYR A 78 18.06 6.02 -4.77
N ILE A 79 17.03 5.68 -5.56
CA ILE A 79 16.55 4.29 -5.66
C ILE A 79 17.49 3.40 -6.49
N GLY A 80 18.19 3.96 -7.49
CA GLY A 80 19.24 3.30 -8.25
C GLY A 80 20.59 3.24 -7.51
N ARG A 81 20.67 3.77 -6.27
CA ARG A 81 21.91 3.84 -5.47
C ARG A 81 23.07 4.46 -6.28
N ASN A 82 22.78 5.55 -7.01
CA ASN A 82 23.72 6.21 -7.93
C ASN A 82 24.30 5.25 -9.00
N GLY A 83 23.44 4.40 -9.55
CA GLY A 83 23.80 3.44 -10.60
C GLY A 83 24.30 2.08 -10.10
N LYS A 84 24.35 1.85 -8.79
CA LYS A 84 24.77 0.55 -8.20
C LYS A 84 23.66 -0.50 -8.20
N VAL A 85 22.40 -0.07 -8.30
CA VAL A 85 21.22 -0.95 -8.38
C VAL A 85 20.60 -0.76 -9.75
N GLU A 86 20.33 -1.85 -10.42
CA GLU A 86 19.65 -1.87 -11.72
C GLU A 86 18.24 -1.30 -11.61
N ILE A 87 17.85 -0.52 -12.61
CA ILE A 87 16.51 0.02 -12.77
C ILE A 87 15.86 -0.66 -13.96
N GLU A 88 14.62 -1.08 -13.81
CA GLU A 88 13.79 -1.64 -14.86
C GLU A 88 12.68 -0.64 -15.22
N ASP A 89 12.43 -0.44 -16.51
CA ASP A 89 11.37 0.41 -17.03
C ASP A 89 10.05 -0.37 -17.30
N GLN A 90 9.03 0.34 -17.78
CA GLN A 90 7.73 -0.21 -18.14
C GLN A 90 7.79 -1.26 -19.27
N ASP A 91 8.80 -1.20 -20.13
CA ASP A 91 8.98 -2.11 -21.26
C ASP A 91 9.79 -3.36 -20.87
N GLY A 92 10.42 -3.31 -19.68
CA GLY A 92 11.24 -4.38 -19.14
C GLY A 92 12.73 -4.23 -19.48
N ASN A 93 13.14 -3.08 -20.02
CA ASN A 93 14.54 -2.77 -20.23
C ASN A 93 15.23 -2.53 -18.90
N ILE A 94 16.47 -2.98 -18.80
CA ILE A 94 17.30 -2.86 -17.59
C ILE A 94 18.37 -1.80 -17.85
N TYR A 95 18.51 -0.88 -16.92
CA TYR A 95 19.49 0.21 -16.95
C TYR A 95 20.44 0.06 -15.78
N ALA A 96 21.70 -0.20 -16.08
CA ALA A 96 22.78 -0.35 -15.13
C ALA A 96 23.74 0.84 -15.25
N GLY A 97 24.12 1.42 -14.12
CA GLY A 97 25.01 2.56 -14.12
C GLY A 97 24.30 3.92 -14.17
N LYS A 98 25.01 4.92 -13.64
CA LYS A 98 24.44 6.26 -13.41
C LYS A 98 24.06 7.00 -14.69
N ASN A 99 24.85 6.82 -15.77
CA ASN A 99 24.64 7.55 -17.01
C ASN A 99 23.37 7.05 -17.72
N GLU A 100 23.20 5.74 -17.88
CA GLU A 100 22.00 5.15 -18.49
C GLU A 100 20.72 5.54 -17.73
N GLN A 101 20.78 5.51 -16.39
CA GLN A 101 19.65 5.91 -15.55
C GLN A 101 19.32 7.40 -15.70
N LYS A 102 20.32 8.25 -15.93
CA LYS A 102 20.11 9.68 -16.17
C LYS A 102 19.51 9.95 -17.54
N ASP A 103 19.98 9.25 -18.58
CA ASP A 103 19.49 9.43 -19.95
C ASP A 103 18.01 9.02 -20.08
N LEU A 104 17.60 7.95 -19.39
CA LEU A 104 16.21 7.52 -19.34
C LEU A 104 15.29 8.60 -18.77
N LEU A 105 15.69 9.30 -17.72
CA LEU A 105 14.90 10.42 -17.16
C LEU A 105 14.95 11.68 -18.01
N GLY A 106 16.03 11.91 -18.71
CA GLY A 106 16.11 12.96 -19.73
C GLY A 106 15.02 12.81 -20.80
N ALA A 107 14.77 11.56 -21.23
CA ALA A 107 13.68 11.25 -22.14
C ALA A 107 12.28 11.59 -21.55
N TRP A 108 12.07 11.46 -20.23
CA TRP A 108 10.81 11.88 -19.60
C TRP A 108 10.61 13.39 -19.65
N GLY A 109 11.69 14.17 -19.54
CA GLY A 109 11.65 15.63 -19.73
C GLY A 109 11.18 15.99 -21.14
N ALA A 110 11.73 15.33 -22.15
CA ALA A 110 11.34 15.52 -23.55
C ALA A 110 9.86 15.16 -23.81
N MET A 111 9.28 14.27 -23.02
CA MET A 111 7.87 13.84 -23.13
C MET A 111 6.89 14.62 -22.24
N GLY A 112 7.27 15.79 -21.73
CA GLY A 112 6.36 16.72 -21.06
C GLY A 112 6.45 16.80 -19.53
N MET A 113 7.42 16.14 -18.91
CA MET A 113 7.75 16.41 -17.52
C MET A 113 8.64 17.64 -17.44
N HIS A 114 8.04 18.84 -17.36
CA HIS A 114 8.75 20.10 -17.40
C HIS A 114 9.09 20.62 -16.01
N ASP A 115 10.29 21.23 -15.88
CA ASP A 115 10.72 21.96 -14.68
C ASP A 115 9.88 23.21 -14.39
N LYS A 116 9.09 23.69 -15.36
CA LYS A 116 8.16 24.83 -15.20
C LYS A 116 7.19 24.67 -14.02
N HIS A 117 7.02 23.45 -13.51
CA HIS A 117 6.12 23.15 -12.39
C HIS A 117 6.84 22.97 -11.06
N GLU A 118 8.16 23.15 -10.97
CA GLU A 118 8.92 22.96 -9.72
C GLU A 118 8.46 23.92 -8.61
N THR A 119 8.05 25.12 -8.95
CA THR A 119 7.52 26.13 -8.01
C THR A 119 6.04 25.91 -7.69
N GLY A 120 5.33 25.13 -8.50
CA GLY A 120 3.91 24.83 -8.34
C GLY A 120 3.64 23.70 -7.32
N THR A 121 2.37 23.42 -7.10
CA THR A 121 1.89 22.29 -6.27
C THR A 121 1.67 21.00 -7.07
N ARG A 122 1.82 21.07 -8.40
CA ARG A 122 1.56 19.97 -9.32
C ARG A 122 2.61 18.86 -9.15
N LYS A 123 2.16 17.63 -8.98
CA LYS A 123 3.01 16.46 -8.87
C LYS A 123 3.21 15.85 -10.25
N GLU A 124 4.44 15.71 -10.70
CA GLU A 124 4.78 15.13 -12.00
C GLU A 124 5.17 13.65 -11.89
N ALA A 125 5.64 13.22 -10.73
CA ALA A 125 5.85 11.79 -10.47
C ALA A 125 5.47 11.42 -9.03
N PHE A 126 5.09 10.17 -8.83
CA PHE A 126 4.83 9.57 -7.52
C PHE A 126 5.90 8.54 -7.18
N HIS A 127 6.28 8.50 -5.90
CA HIS A 127 7.23 7.54 -5.36
C HIS A 127 6.48 6.47 -4.58
N PHE A 128 6.36 5.27 -5.14
CA PHE A 128 5.74 4.14 -4.46
C PHE A 128 6.80 3.24 -3.84
N VAL A 129 6.42 2.58 -2.76
CA VAL A 129 7.18 1.49 -2.16
C VAL A 129 6.24 0.31 -1.95
N PHE A 130 6.62 -0.82 -2.50
CA PHE A 130 6.01 -2.13 -2.27
C PHE A 130 6.97 -2.96 -1.44
N SER A 131 6.53 -3.48 -0.30
CA SER A 131 7.40 -4.23 0.60
C SER A 131 6.69 -5.41 1.22
N MET A 132 7.48 -6.46 1.49
CA MET A 132 7.08 -7.66 2.20
C MET A 132 8.00 -7.90 3.40
N PRO A 133 7.54 -8.63 4.44
CA PRO A 133 8.38 -8.98 5.58
C PRO A 133 9.57 -9.86 5.19
N LYS A 134 10.54 -9.92 6.08
CA LYS A 134 11.70 -10.83 6.01
C LYS A 134 11.26 -12.27 5.71
N GLY A 135 12.05 -12.95 4.90
CA GLY A 135 11.78 -14.33 4.49
C GLY A 135 10.90 -14.49 3.24
N THR A 136 10.40 -13.38 2.68
CA THR A 136 9.71 -13.42 1.38
C THR A 136 10.72 -13.59 0.25
N ASN A 137 10.42 -14.48 -0.71
CA ASN A 137 11.26 -14.65 -1.91
C ASN A 137 11.32 -13.33 -2.70
N PRO A 138 12.51 -12.73 -2.87
CA PRO A 138 12.63 -11.40 -3.47
C PRO A 138 12.32 -11.39 -4.98
N ASP A 139 12.68 -12.43 -5.73
CA ASP A 139 12.47 -12.48 -7.18
C ASP A 139 10.98 -12.66 -7.53
N ALA A 140 10.31 -13.55 -6.80
CA ALA A 140 8.87 -13.73 -6.90
C ALA A 140 8.12 -12.45 -6.52
N MET A 141 8.58 -11.74 -5.48
CA MET A 141 8.04 -10.44 -5.11
C MET A 141 8.28 -9.38 -6.19
N LYS A 142 9.49 -9.28 -6.76
CA LYS A 142 9.81 -8.35 -7.86
C LYS A 142 8.88 -8.59 -9.05
N THR A 143 8.68 -9.85 -9.42
CA THR A 143 7.76 -10.24 -10.50
C THR A 143 6.31 -9.84 -10.20
N ALA A 144 5.84 -10.07 -8.97
CA ALA A 144 4.51 -9.65 -8.54
C ALA A 144 4.32 -8.14 -8.63
N VAL A 145 5.32 -7.34 -8.20
CA VAL A 145 5.29 -5.87 -8.29
C VAL A 145 5.29 -5.41 -9.74
N ARG A 146 6.17 -5.95 -10.60
CA ARG A 146 6.19 -5.65 -12.03
C ARG A 146 4.82 -5.87 -12.68
N ASN A 147 4.23 -7.03 -12.46
CA ASN A 147 2.93 -7.39 -13.03
C ASN A 147 1.79 -6.52 -12.49
N LEU A 148 1.90 -6.08 -11.23
CA LEU A 148 0.96 -5.14 -10.64
C LEU A 148 1.08 -3.77 -11.30
N VAL A 149 2.30 -3.22 -11.36
CA VAL A 149 2.54 -1.86 -11.85
C VAL A 149 2.12 -1.74 -13.31
N LYS A 150 2.49 -2.71 -14.16
CA LYS A 150 2.06 -2.76 -15.56
C LYS A 150 0.53 -2.80 -15.72
N LYS A 151 -0.18 -3.50 -14.83
CA LYS A 151 -1.63 -3.61 -14.90
C LYS A 151 -2.38 -2.40 -14.34
N GLU A 152 -1.98 -1.92 -13.15
CA GLU A 152 -2.70 -0.86 -12.43
C GLU A 152 -2.37 0.54 -12.94
N PHE A 153 -1.22 0.69 -13.61
CA PHE A 153 -0.72 1.95 -14.14
C PHE A 153 -0.43 1.87 -15.65
N ASP A 154 -1.35 1.22 -16.37
CA ASP A 154 -1.25 1.08 -17.82
C ASP A 154 -1.03 2.42 -18.53
N GLY A 155 -0.09 2.47 -19.49
CA GLY A 155 0.30 3.67 -20.18
C GLY A 155 1.14 4.67 -19.38
N HIS A 156 1.37 4.43 -18.08
CA HIS A 156 2.30 5.26 -17.30
C HIS A 156 3.73 4.75 -17.40
N LYS A 157 4.67 5.66 -17.63
CA LYS A 157 6.09 5.34 -17.55
C LYS A 157 6.54 5.22 -16.10
N PHE A 158 7.40 4.24 -15.83
CA PHE A 158 7.93 4.05 -14.49
C PHE A 158 9.35 3.50 -14.48
N PHE A 159 10.02 3.69 -13.35
CA PHE A 159 11.24 3.01 -12.96
C PHE A 159 10.99 2.15 -11.75
N MET A 160 11.50 0.95 -11.80
CA MET A 160 11.46 0.01 -10.68
C MET A 160 12.87 -0.39 -10.27
N ALA A 161 13.20 -0.18 -9.01
CA ALA A 161 14.43 -0.68 -8.39
C ALA A 161 14.07 -1.60 -7.22
N GLN A 162 14.71 -2.76 -7.13
CA GLN A 162 14.57 -3.66 -5.99
C GLN A 162 15.72 -3.48 -5.01
N HIS A 163 15.40 -3.33 -3.73
CA HIS A 163 16.39 -3.24 -2.66
C HIS A 163 16.34 -4.49 -1.79
N LEU A 164 17.52 -5.06 -1.56
CA LEU A 164 17.77 -6.23 -0.72
C LEU A 164 18.75 -5.94 0.42
N ASP A 165 19.11 -4.67 0.58
CA ASP A 165 20.03 -4.17 1.59
C ASP A 165 19.42 -4.03 2.99
N THR A 166 18.17 -4.43 3.14
CA THR A 166 17.44 -4.48 4.41
C THR A 166 16.80 -5.84 4.59
N ASP A 167 16.44 -6.19 5.82
CA ASP A 167 15.78 -7.45 6.17
C ASP A 167 14.47 -7.72 5.39
N SER A 168 13.80 -6.67 4.97
CA SER A 168 12.51 -6.74 4.26
C SER A 168 12.71 -6.41 2.78
N PRO A 169 12.53 -7.36 1.86
CA PRO A 169 12.63 -7.07 0.43
C PRO A 169 11.59 -6.04 0.03
N HIS A 170 12.02 -5.06 -0.78
CA HIS A 170 11.12 -4.01 -1.24
C HIS A 170 11.50 -3.49 -2.62
N CYS A 171 10.49 -3.05 -3.36
CA CYS A 171 10.64 -2.38 -4.64
C CYS A 171 10.23 -0.92 -4.52
N HIS A 172 11.08 -0.04 -5.00
CA HIS A 172 10.77 1.36 -5.23
C HIS A 172 10.28 1.54 -6.66
N ILE A 173 9.22 2.33 -6.81
CA ILE A 173 8.69 2.71 -8.12
C ILE A 173 8.65 4.23 -8.19
N LEU A 174 9.37 4.80 -9.15
CA LEU A 174 9.19 6.18 -9.58
C LEU A 174 8.23 6.14 -10.76
N LEU A 175 7.01 6.65 -10.59
CA LEU A 175 5.93 6.56 -11.56
C LEU A 175 5.58 7.93 -12.10
N ASN A 176 5.62 8.12 -13.42
CA ASN A 176 5.15 9.35 -14.06
C ASN A 176 3.66 9.53 -13.77
N ALA A 177 3.27 10.73 -13.33
CA ALA A 177 1.90 11.04 -12.97
C ALA A 177 0.97 11.14 -14.19
N THR A 178 1.51 11.36 -15.39
CA THR A 178 0.76 11.46 -16.64
C THR A 178 1.05 10.24 -17.49
N ASN A 179 -0.01 9.58 -18.02
CA ASN A 179 0.16 8.47 -18.94
C ASN A 179 0.33 8.95 -20.41
N ASP A 180 0.49 8.01 -21.32
CA ASP A 180 0.65 8.26 -22.79
C ASP A 180 -0.57 8.91 -23.44
N LYS A 181 -1.74 8.82 -22.80
CA LYS A 181 -3.02 9.46 -23.21
C LYS A 181 -3.23 10.84 -22.61
N GLY A 182 -2.25 11.36 -21.86
CA GLY A 182 -2.36 12.65 -21.16
C GLY A 182 -3.18 12.62 -19.87
N GLU A 183 -3.60 11.46 -19.43
CA GLU A 183 -4.41 11.28 -18.23
C GLU A 183 -3.53 11.26 -16.98
N ARG A 184 -4.04 11.91 -15.91
CA ARG A 184 -3.21 12.12 -14.72
C ARG A 184 -3.65 11.29 -13.53
N LEU A 185 -2.69 10.63 -12.92
CA LEU A 185 -2.86 9.90 -11.67
C LEU A 185 -2.99 10.88 -10.50
N ASN A 186 -3.95 10.62 -9.62
CA ASN A 186 -4.13 11.32 -8.35
C ASN A 186 -4.57 10.35 -7.24
N PRO A 187 -3.66 9.51 -6.74
CA PRO A 187 -4.01 8.43 -5.83
C PRO A 187 -4.49 8.97 -4.48
N ARG A 188 -5.59 8.40 -4.00
CA ARG A 188 -6.21 8.69 -2.71
C ARG A 188 -5.96 7.52 -1.73
N LYS A 189 -6.34 7.70 -0.48
CA LYS A 189 -6.22 6.65 0.56
C LYS A 189 -6.89 5.33 0.16
N GLN A 190 -7.98 5.43 -0.58
CA GLN A 190 -8.71 4.25 -1.08
C GLN A 190 -7.92 3.50 -2.15
N ASP A 191 -7.29 4.23 -3.08
CA ASP A 191 -6.48 3.63 -4.13
C ASP A 191 -5.30 2.85 -3.54
N LEU A 192 -4.68 3.37 -2.47
CA LEU A 192 -3.63 2.63 -1.75
C LEU A 192 -4.12 1.32 -1.16
N HIS A 193 -5.39 1.23 -0.74
CA HIS A 193 -5.96 -0.04 -0.29
C HIS A 193 -6.17 -1.00 -1.47
N ASN A 194 -6.67 -0.49 -2.59
CA ASN A 194 -6.85 -1.26 -3.83
C ASN A 194 -5.51 -1.81 -4.33
N TYR A 195 -4.44 -0.99 -4.32
CA TYR A 195 -3.09 -1.45 -4.69
C TYR A 195 -2.56 -2.53 -3.74
N ARG A 196 -2.88 -2.49 -2.43
CA ARG A 196 -2.53 -3.58 -1.51
C ARG A 196 -3.26 -4.87 -1.85
N LEU A 197 -4.56 -4.80 -2.17
CA LEU A 197 -5.34 -5.97 -2.60
C LEU A 197 -4.82 -6.53 -3.93
N ALA A 198 -4.50 -5.66 -4.89
CA ALA A 198 -3.87 -6.06 -6.14
C ALA A 198 -2.52 -6.72 -5.91
N PHE A 199 -1.71 -6.19 -4.98
CA PHE A 199 -0.42 -6.78 -4.63
C PHE A 199 -0.56 -8.18 -4.02
N VAL A 200 -1.50 -8.38 -3.12
CA VAL A 200 -1.82 -9.73 -2.59
C VAL A 200 -2.20 -10.69 -3.71
N ALA A 201 -3.02 -10.25 -4.67
CA ALA A 201 -3.40 -11.09 -5.80
C ALA A 201 -2.19 -11.48 -6.66
N LYS A 202 -1.30 -10.52 -6.96
CA LYS A 202 -0.08 -10.76 -7.74
C LYS A 202 0.95 -11.61 -7.00
N LEU A 203 1.08 -11.47 -5.68
CA LEU A 203 1.92 -12.34 -4.86
C LEU A 203 1.41 -13.78 -4.88
N LYS A 204 0.08 -13.96 -4.81
CA LYS A 204 -0.53 -15.29 -4.90
C LYS A 204 -0.27 -15.97 -6.24
N GLU A 205 -0.27 -15.22 -7.36
CA GLU A 205 0.13 -15.73 -8.68
C GLU A 205 1.58 -16.25 -8.69
N GLN A 206 2.43 -15.75 -7.78
CA GLN A 206 3.82 -16.18 -7.59
C GLN A 206 3.99 -17.20 -6.43
N GLY A 207 2.90 -17.78 -5.92
CA GLY A 207 2.94 -18.75 -4.84
C GLY A 207 3.18 -18.17 -3.45
N ILE A 208 3.12 -16.85 -3.27
CA ILE A 208 3.32 -16.17 -1.98
C ILE A 208 1.96 -15.88 -1.34
N GLU A 209 1.68 -16.50 -0.19
CA GLU A 209 0.51 -16.18 0.61
C GLU A 209 0.74 -14.90 1.43
N ALA A 210 -0.13 -13.91 1.24
CA ALA A 210 -0.08 -12.64 1.94
C ALA A 210 -1.49 -12.09 2.18
N THR A 211 -1.61 -11.02 2.98
CA THR A 211 -2.89 -10.37 3.23
C THR A 211 -2.75 -8.85 3.27
N ALA A 212 -3.85 -8.14 2.97
CA ALA A 212 -3.96 -6.68 2.98
C ALA A 212 -5.08 -6.26 3.91
N THR A 213 -4.78 -6.17 5.21
CA THR A 213 -5.76 -5.80 6.21
C THR A 213 -5.52 -4.37 6.66
N ARG A 214 -6.58 -3.59 6.84
CA ARG A 214 -6.45 -2.28 7.47
C ARG A 214 -6.00 -2.45 8.91
N ARG A 215 -5.22 -1.53 9.42
CA ARG A 215 -4.62 -1.56 10.75
C ARG A 215 -5.65 -1.82 11.86
N ILE A 216 -6.79 -1.14 11.78
CA ILE A 216 -7.89 -1.26 12.73
C ILE A 216 -8.46 -2.69 12.79
N HIS A 217 -8.45 -3.42 11.67
CA HIS A 217 -8.97 -4.78 11.57
C HIS A 217 -7.95 -5.85 11.95
N GLN A 218 -6.70 -5.47 12.26
CA GLN A 218 -5.69 -6.42 12.71
C GLN A 218 -5.78 -6.69 14.23
N PHE A 219 -6.54 -5.89 14.96
CA PHE A 219 -6.64 -5.94 16.42
C PHE A 219 -5.26 -5.98 17.10
N LYS A 220 -4.28 -5.30 16.51
CA LYS A 220 -2.93 -5.22 17.03
C LYS A 220 -2.71 -3.86 17.66
N TYR A 221 -2.17 -3.86 18.87
CA TYR A 221 -1.53 -2.68 19.40
C TYR A 221 -0.25 -2.44 18.62
N GLN A 222 -0.04 -1.20 18.19
CA GLN A 222 1.22 -0.79 17.62
C GLN A 222 1.96 0.10 18.59
N ASP A 223 3.14 -0.34 18.96
CA ASP A 223 4.14 0.54 19.48
C ASP A 223 4.60 1.48 18.36
N ASN A 224 4.28 2.76 18.51
CA ASN A 224 4.56 3.78 17.49
C ASN A 224 6.02 4.27 17.59
N LYS A 225 7.01 3.38 17.57
CA LYS A 225 8.38 3.81 17.36
C LYS A 225 8.46 4.47 15.98
N LYS A 226 8.67 5.77 15.96
CA LYS A 226 8.92 6.49 14.70
C LYS A 226 10.21 5.97 14.10
N GLN A 227 10.25 5.72 12.79
CA GLN A 227 11.44 5.20 12.10
C GLN A 227 12.70 6.04 12.39
N GLY A 228 12.57 7.36 12.52
CA GLY A 228 13.68 8.23 12.93
C GLY A 228 14.22 7.95 14.36
N MET A 229 13.38 7.43 15.26
CA MET A 229 13.81 7.02 16.60
C MET A 229 14.55 5.68 16.56
N LEU A 230 14.12 4.75 15.69
CA LEU A 230 14.84 3.49 15.45
C LEU A 230 16.23 3.77 14.89
N HIS A 231 16.34 4.58 13.85
CA HIS A 231 17.64 4.97 13.28
C HIS A 231 18.53 5.76 14.25
N LYS A 232 17.94 6.52 15.18
CA LYS A 232 18.70 7.17 16.25
C LYS A 232 19.23 6.15 17.23
N SER A 233 18.41 5.18 17.64
CA SER A 233 18.80 4.08 18.53
C SER A 233 19.94 3.25 17.92
N GLU A 234 19.83 2.89 16.64
CA GLU A 234 20.87 2.17 15.91
C GLU A 234 22.20 2.91 15.86
N ARG A 235 22.18 4.24 15.66
CA ARG A 235 23.40 5.06 15.62
C ARG A 235 24.04 5.35 16.99
N THR A 236 23.21 5.43 18.02
CA THR A 236 23.69 5.86 19.36
C THR A 236 23.84 4.71 20.34
N GLY A 237 23.43 3.49 19.97
CA GLY A 237 23.42 2.34 20.88
C GLY A 237 22.45 2.51 22.08
N ALA A 238 21.70 3.60 22.12
CA ALA A 238 20.78 3.88 23.22
C ALA A 238 19.52 3.01 23.09
N GLU A 239 19.36 2.03 23.96
CA GLU A 239 18.10 1.30 24.09
C GLU A 239 16.98 2.26 24.47
N GLN A 240 16.08 2.51 23.53
CA GLN A 240 14.82 3.16 23.86
C GLN A 240 13.85 2.10 24.34
N GLY A 241 13.60 2.06 25.63
CA GLY A 241 12.63 1.16 26.25
C GLY A 241 11.26 1.26 25.58
N ASP A 242 10.62 0.12 25.42
CA ASP A 242 9.26 0.03 24.87
C ASP A 242 8.32 0.83 25.76
N LYS A 243 7.83 1.96 25.28
CA LYS A 243 6.80 2.72 25.99
C LYS A 243 5.50 1.93 25.97
N LYS A 244 5.23 1.20 27.05
CA LYS A 244 3.94 0.57 27.24
C LYS A 244 2.84 1.64 27.18
N PRO A 245 1.67 1.32 26.58
CA PRO A 245 0.56 2.26 26.56
C PRO A 245 0.08 2.61 27.96
N THR A 246 -0.28 3.86 28.18
CA THR A 246 -0.91 4.29 29.43
C THR A 246 -2.28 3.63 29.61
N ALA A 247 -2.78 3.57 30.83
CA ALA A 247 -4.11 3.02 31.12
C ALA A 247 -5.23 3.69 30.29
N SER A 248 -5.13 5.01 30.07
CA SER A 248 -6.06 5.75 29.21
C SER A 248 -5.97 5.33 27.74
N GLN A 249 -4.76 5.10 27.22
CA GLN A 249 -4.53 4.61 25.86
C GLN A 249 -5.06 3.18 25.70
N LEU A 250 -4.84 2.30 26.70
CA LEU A 250 -5.38 0.94 26.70
C LEU A 250 -6.89 0.93 26.64
N LYS A 251 -7.58 1.75 27.45
CA LYS A 251 -9.05 1.88 27.40
C LYS A 251 -9.54 2.29 26.00
N LYS A 252 -8.88 3.26 25.35
CA LYS A 252 -9.24 3.69 23.98
C LYS A 252 -9.02 2.57 22.96
N ILE A 253 -7.95 1.80 23.08
CA ILE A 253 -7.65 0.67 22.21
C ILE A 253 -8.70 -0.42 22.38
N GLN A 254 -9.02 -0.80 23.62
CA GLN A 254 -10.04 -1.80 23.93
C GLN A 254 -11.43 -1.38 23.42
N ALA A 255 -11.81 -0.13 23.61
CA ALA A 255 -13.06 0.41 23.07
C ALA A 255 -13.11 0.33 21.54
N THR A 256 -11.99 0.67 20.87
CA THR A 256 -11.88 0.56 19.41
C THR A 256 -11.98 -0.90 18.95
N HIS A 257 -11.28 -1.82 19.63
CA HIS A 257 -11.33 -3.25 19.27
C HIS A 257 -12.73 -3.83 19.49
N SER A 258 -13.39 -3.46 20.59
CA SER A 258 -14.76 -3.89 20.88
C SER A 258 -15.73 -3.40 19.81
N GLU A 259 -15.62 -2.14 19.40
CA GLU A 259 -16.46 -1.58 18.34
C GLU A 259 -16.26 -2.29 17.00
N VAL A 260 -14.99 -2.52 16.61
CA VAL A 260 -14.67 -3.26 15.38
C VAL A 260 -15.20 -4.69 15.45
N ALA A 261 -15.11 -5.36 16.62
CA ALA A 261 -15.64 -6.70 16.80
C ALA A 261 -17.17 -6.74 16.63
N LYS A 262 -17.90 -5.76 17.19
CA LYS A 262 -19.35 -5.63 16.99
C LYS A 262 -19.72 -5.43 15.51
N GLN A 263 -18.95 -4.61 14.80
CA GLN A 263 -19.17 -4.37 13.37
C GLN A 263 -18.92 -5.64 12.54
N TYR A 264 -17.90 -6.44 12.88
CA TYR A 264 -17.67 -7.74 12.25
C TYR A 264 -18.85 -8.71 12.52
N GLN A 265 -19.36 -8.74 13.75
CA GLN A 265 -20.50 -9.58 14.08
C GLN A 265 -21.75 -9.14 13.31
N ALA A 266 -22.06 -7.85 13.29
CA ALA A 266 -23.20 -7.31 12.53
C ALA A 266 -23.08 -7.61 11.03
N TYR A 267 -21.85 -7.54 10.47
CA TYR A 267 -21.60 -7.94 9.09
C TYR A 267 -21.87 -9.43 8.87
N ALA A 268 -21.37 -10.30 9.75
CA ALA A 268 -21.61 -11.73 9.67
C ALA A 268 -23.11 -12.07 9.73
N ASP A 269 -23.87 -11.37 10.58
CA ASP A 269 -25.31 -11.57 10.74
C ASP A 269 -26.10 -11.09 9.48
N SER A 270 -25.59 -10.07 8.79
CA SER A 270 -26.18 -9.55 7.55
C SER A 270 -25.88 -10.40 6.30
N LEU A 271 -24.93 -11.33 6.39
CA LEU A 271 -24.57 -12.16 5.23
C LEU A 271 -25.68 -13.18 4.89
N PRO A 272 -25.90 -13.47 3.60
CA PRO A 272 -26.81 -14.53 3.16
C PRO A 272 -26.44 -15.90 3.73
N SER A 273 -27.42 -16.81 3.81
CA SER A 273 -27.25 -18.15 4.38
C SER A 273 -26.23 -19.02 3.64
N ASP A 274 -25.97 -18.77 2.36
CA ASP A 274 -24.97 -19.45 1.53
C ASP A 274 -23.52 -19.08 1.87
N GLN A 275 -23.31 -18.00 2.65
CA GLN A 275 -21.97 -17.51 3.05
C GLN A 275 -21.47 -18.12 4.38
N THR A 276 -21.73 -19.40 4.58
CA THR A 276 -21.44 -20.13 5.84
C THR A 276 -19.95 -20.05 6.22
N GLU A 277 -19.07 -20.20 5.24
CA GLU A 277 -17.62 -20.20 5.46
C GLU A 277 -17.13 -18.81 5.93
N LEU A 278 -17.58 -17.73 5.30
CA LEU A 278 -17.22 -16.37 5.69
C LEU A 278 -17.75 -16.05 7.10
N LYS A 279 -18.98 -16.46 7.41
CA LYS A 279 -19.54 -16.32 8.78
C LYS A 279 -18.69 -17.04 9.83
N ALA A 280 -18.30 -18.28 9.56
CA ALA A 280 -17.47 -19.07 10.46
C ALA A 280 -16.08 -18.44 10.69
N GLU A 281 -15.43 -17.97 9.63
CA GLU A 281 -14.13 -17.31 9.73
C GLU A 281 -14.20 -15.97 10.48
N ILE A 282 -15.28 -15.19 10.32
CA ILE A 282 -15.51 -13.95 11.09
C ILE A 282 -15.71 -14.28 12.57
N LYS A 283 -16.55 -15.27 12.89
CA LYS A 283 -16.78 -15.70 14.29
C LYS A 283 -15.47 -16.11 14.96
N LYS A 284 -14.67 -16.95 14.30
CA LYS A 284 -13.34 -17.34 14.75
C LYS A 284 -12.42 -16.14 14.99
N LEU A 285 -12.44 -15.13 14.10
CA LEU A 285 -11.68 -13.89 14.26
C LEU A 285 -12.09 -13.14 15.51
N VAL A 286 -13.38 -12.91 15.72
CA VAL A 286 -13.93 -12.15 16.86
C VAL A 286 -13.62 -12.87 18.17
N GLU A 287 -13.88 -14.18 18.26
CA GLU A 287 -13.62 -14.99 19.45
C GLU A 287 -12.14 -15.01 19.84
N SER A 288 -11.25 -15.20 18.86
CA SER A 288 -9.79 -15.23 19.09
C SER A 288 -9.24 -13.89 19.64
N ARG A 289 -9.98 -12.78 19.47
CA ARG A 289 -9.58 -11.44 19.95
C ARG A 289 -10.21 -11.10 21.30
N ALA A 290 -11.44 -11.51 21.55
CA ALA A 290 -12.09 -11.35 22.85
C ALA A 290 -11.30 -12.03 24.00
N VAL A 291 -10.69 -13.19 23.72
CA VAL A 291 -9.82 -13.90 24.68
C VAL A 291 -8.53 -13.14 24.98
N LYS A 292 -7.93 -12.46 23.98
CA LYS A 292 -6.68 -11.71 24.17
C LYS A 292 -6.84 -10.41 24.96
N ASP A 293 -8.00 -9.77 24.86
CA ASP A 293 -8.27 -8.55 25.63
C ASP A 293 -8.54 -8.84 27.11
N LYS A 294 -9.11 -9.99 27.45
CA LYS A 294 -9.28 -10.45 28.83
C LYS A 294 -7.95 -10.81 29.52
N GLY A 295 -6.99 -11.38 28.81
CA GLY A 295 -5.68 -11.77 29.35
C GLY A 295 -4.65 -10.65 29.50
N ARG A 296 -4.99 -9.40 29.15
CA ARG A 296 -4.12 -8.22 29.30
C ARG A 296 -4.56 -7.26 30.40
N GLY A 297 -5.62 -7.61 31.11
CA GLY A 297 -6.17 -6.86 32.25
C GLY A 297 -5.87 -7.48 33.62
N SER A 298 -5.06 -8.54 33.65
CA SER A 298 -4.55 -9.19 34.86
C SER A 298 -3.06 -9.02 35.01
#